data_266312221622d7bc4ecc24892d1551e9
#
_entry.id   266312221622d7bc4ecc24892d1551e9
#
_cell.length_a   1.000
_cell.length_b   1.000
_cell.length_c   1.000
_cell.angle_alpha   90.00
_cell.angle_beta   90.00
_cell.angle_gamma   90.00
#
_symmetry.space_group_name_H-M   'P 1'
#
loop_
_entity.id
_entity.type
_entity.pdbx_description
1 polymer ?
#
loop_
_entity_poly.entity_id
_entity_poly.type
_entity_poly.pdbx_seq_one_letter_code
_entity_poly.pdbx_strand_id
1 'polypeptide(L)'
;GEVFVSGKDAMEFLNKIVPQNIDKLNYEKAVYCQLPNTKGGLIDDLIIYKLGILEYLVICNASRIDEDLNWMVRNSKNFDVKIDNRSHEFSLLAVQGPLADTLMRKMGLTTQQESFTIKTANIAGVKVLISRTGYTGEDGYEILVENRHSEYLWDKILENGREFGIKPIGLGARDTLRLEAALHLYGNDLDENTTPVEAGLSWSIPKDKEADYNGKQVIIEQLKNGTSKKLVGLKMLDKSIARHEYEVYKNGEKIGIITSGGPSPILGANIALAYVKNDKEICTGSIVQVMIREKLHDAE
;
A
#
# COMPACT_ATOMS: atom_id res chain seq x y z
N GLY A 1 -0.19 5.31 -10.37
CA GLY A 1 -0.32 6.71 -10.85
C GLY A 1 0.69 7.61 -10.19
N GLU A 2 1.26 8.50 -11.00
CA GLU A 2 2.33 9.42 -10.62
C GLU A 2 1.81 10.86 -10.68
N VAL A 3 1.38 11.38 -9.52
CA VAL A 3 0.79 12.71 -9.41
C VAL A 3 1.76 13.65 -8.71
N PHE A 4 2.19 14.69 -9.41
CA PHE A 4 3.04 15.73 -8.82
C PHE A 4 2.14 16.83 -8.24
N VAL A 5 2.39 17.16 -6.97
CA VAL A 5 1.66 18.21 -6.24
C VAL A 5 2.66 19.30 -5.86
N SER A 6 2.43 20.52 -6.34
CA SER A 6 3.34 21.65 -6.08
C SER A 6 2.57 22.94 -5.84
N GLY A 7 3.24 23.92 -5.21
CA GLY A 7 2.65 25.22 -4.91
C GLY A 7 2.84 25.60 -3.45
N LYS A 8 2.56 26.88 -3.14
CA LYS A 8 2.80 27.40 -1.79
C LYS A 8 1.95 26.71 -0.72
N ASP A 9 0.75 26.22 -1.08
CA ASP A 9 -0.16 25.55 -0.17
C ASP A 9 -0.15 24.02 -0.32
N ALA A 10 0.84 23.44 -1.05
CA ALA A 10 0.90 21.99 -1.32
C ALA A 10 0.94 21.16 -0.04
N MET A 11 1.70 21.57 0.96
CA MET A 11 1.79 20.90 2.26
C MET A 11 0.45 20.91 3.00
N GLU A 12 -0.20 22.06 3.08
CA GLU A 12 -1.48 22.24 3.77
C GLU A 12 -2.61 21.49 3.05
N PHE A 13 -2.60 21.53 1.72
CA PHE A 13 -3.51 20.75 0.90
C PHE A 13 -3.36 19.24 1.15
N LEU A 14 -2.14 18.71 1.12
CA LEU A 14 -1.90 17.30 1.40
C LEU A 14 -2.29 16.94 2.84
N ASN A 15 -1.98 17.81 3.82
CA ASN A 15 -2.45 17.63 5.21
C ASN A 15 -3.98 17.56 5.32
N LYS A 16 -4.72 18.26 4.44
CA LYS A 16 -6.19 18.24 4.43
C LYS A 16 -6.77 16.94 3.90
N ILE A 17 -6.10 16.27 3.00
CA ILE A 17 -6.64 15.09 2.32
C ILE A 17 -6.17 13.75 2.90
N VAL A 18 -5.11 13.74 3.73
CA VAL A 18 -4.59 12.50 4.35
C VAL A 18 -4.49 12.61 5.86
N PRO A 19 -4.55 11.50 6.61
CA PRO A 19 -4.39 11.50 8.07
C PRO A 19 -2.94 11.79 8.53
N GLN A 20 -1.95 11.62 7.69
CA GLN A 20 -0.54 11.81 8.02
C GLN A 20 -0.14 13.28 8.24
N ASN A 21 0.91 13.50 9.04
CA ASN A 21 1.51 14.82 9.26
C ASN A 21 2.51 15.15 8.15
N ILE A 22 2.05 15.81 7.09
CA ILE A 22 2.88 16.17 5.92
C ILE A 22 3.86 17.31 6.28
N ASP A 23 3.50 18.17 7.22
CA ASP A 23 4.38 19.21 7.77
C ASP A 23 5.64 18.64 8.45
N LYS A 24 5.58 17.41 8.99
CA LYS A 24 6.72 16.70 9.58
C LYS A 24 7.51 15.86 8.57
N LEU A 25 7.05 15.76 7.33
CA LEU A 25 7.75 15.01 6.29
C LEU A 25 8.98 15.79 5.82
N ASN A 26 10.15 15.19 6.03
CA ASN A 26 11.44 15.79 5.61
C ASN A 26 11.71 15.58 4.11
N TYR A 27 12.60 16.40 3.57
CA TYR A 27 13.11 16.25 2.21
C TYR A 27 13.67 14.84 1.94
N GLU A 28 13.42 14.31 0.76
CA GLU A 28 13.79 12.94 0.35
C GLU A 28 13.15 11.80 1.20
N LYS A 29 12.20 12.10 2.06
CA LYS A 29 11.45 11.08 2.81
C LYS A 29 10.11 10.80 2.15
N ALA A 30 9.59 9.63 2.47
CA ALA A 30 8.27 9.16 2.04
C ALA A 30 7.41 8.78 3.24
N VAL A 31 6.11 8.76 3.04
CA VAL A 31 5.16 8.26 4.03
C VAL A 31 4.04 7.50 3.34
N TYR A 32 3.72 6.33 3.86
CA TYR A 32 2.50 5.62 3.50
C TYR A 32 1.31 6.25 4.20
N CYS A 33 0.26 6.50 3.49
CA CYS A 33 -0.96 7.06 4.05
C CYS A 33 -2.21 6.65 3.26
N GLN A 34 -3.33 6.90 3.86
CA GLN A 34 -4.64 6.65 3.29
C GLN A 34 -5.23 7.95 2.74
N LEU A 35 -6.09 7.84 1.74
CA LEU A 35 -6.88 8.94 1.17
C LEU A 35 -8.34 8.78 1.60
N PRO A 36 -8.74 9.26 2.80
CA PRO A 36 -10.08 9.06 3.30
C PRO A 36 -11.10 9.98 2.64
N ASN A 37 -12.32 9.49 2.50
CA ASN A 37 -13.49 10.29 2.22
C ASN A 37 -14.01 10.97 3.50
N THR A 38 -15.03 11.81 3.39
CA THR A 38 -15.59 12.58 4.53
C THR A 38 -16.25 11.70 5.61
N LYS A 39 -16.55 10.43 5.29
CA LYS A 39 -17.14 9.44 6.22
C LYS A 39 -16.08 8.52 6.85
N GLY A 40 -14.80 8.73 6.52
CA GLY A 40 -13.67 7.94 7.03
C GLY A 40 -13.34 6.68 6.23
N GLY A 41 -14.17 6.30 5.24
CA GLY A 41 -13.83 5.21 4.32
C GLY A 41 -12.76 5.65 3.32
N LEU A 42 -12.06 4.71 2.70
CA LEU A 42 -10.86 4.96 1.91
C LEU A 42 -11.17 5.05 0.42
N ILE A 43 -10.80 6.17 -0.20
CA ILE A 43 -10.82 6.34 -1.65
C ILE A 43 -9.66 5.57 -2.27
N ASP A 44 -8.48 5.65 -1.63
CA ASP A 44 -7.28 4.89 -1.97
C ASP A 44 -6.31 4.83 -0.79
N ASP A 45 -5.23 4.07 -0.94
CA ASP A 45 -4.01 4.16 -0.16
C ASP A 45 -2.84 4.52 -1.07
N LEU A 46 -1.92 5.32 -0.56
CA LEU A 46 -0.89 5.95 -1.39
C LEU A 46 0.41 6.22 -0.62
N ILE A 47 1.47 6.51 -1.37
CA ILE A 47 2.74 6.96 -0.80
C ILE A 47 2.99 8.40 -1.24
N ILE A 48 3.30 9.28 -0.28
CA ILE A 48 3.68 10.68 -0.53
C ILE A 48 5.17 10.82 -0.30
N TYR A 49 5.88 11.34 -1.30
CA TYR A 49 7.31 11.67 -1.27
C TYR A 49 7.49 13.17 -1.29
N LYS A 50 8.38 13.70 -0.45
CA LYS A 50 8.77 15.12 -0.48
C LYS A 50 10.00 15.32 -1.35
N LEU A 51 9.79 15.90 -2.53
CA LEU A 51 10.86 16.13 -3.53
C LEU A 51 11.53 17.51 -3.38
N GLY A 52 10.88 18.44 -2.71
CA GLY A 52 11.36 19.80 -2.52
C GLY A 52 10.58 20.53 -1.41
N ILE A 53 10.85 21.81 -1.25
CA ILE A 53 10.18 22.64 -0.23
C ILE A 53 8.66 22.68 -0.50
N LEU A 54 8.29 22.87 -1.76
CA LEU A 54 6.90 23.03 -2.22
C LEU A 54 6.51 21.98 -3.27
N GLU A 55 7.20 20.84 -3.28
CA GLU A 55 7.03 19.82 -4.31
C GLU A 55 6.96 18.42 -3.71
N TYR A 56 5.92 17.70 -4.10
CA TYR A 56 5.63 16.34 -3.64
C TYR A 56 5.30 15.45 -4.84
N LEU A 57 5.63 14.17 -4.72
CA LEU A 57 5.16 13.11 -5.61
C LEU A 57 4.19 12.22 -4.80
N VAL A 58 3.02 12.01 -5.34
CA VAL A 58 2.01 11.09 -4.80
C VAL A 58 1.94 9.89 -5.74
N ILE A 59 2.26 8.71 -5.23
CA ILE A 59 2.08 7.44 -5.93
C ILE A 59 0.78 6.82 -5.43
N CYS A 60 -0.18 6.65 -6.33
CA CYS A 60 -1.48 6.05 -6.08
C CYS A 60 -1.69 4.76 -6.88
N ASN A 61 -2.70 3.96 -6.51
CA ASN A 61 -3.00 2.72 -7.21
C ASN A 61 -3.41 3.00 -8.67
N ALA A 62 -2.85 2.23 -9.61
CA ALA A 62 -3.07 2.45 -11.04
C ALA A 62 -4.56 2.36 -11.44
N SER A 63 -5.33 1.52 -10.75
CA SER A 63 -6.77 1.38 -10.98
C SER A 63 -7.61 2.52 -10.39
N ARG A 64 -7.01 3.43 -9.61
CA ARG A 64 -7.70 4.52 -8.88
C ARG A 64 -7.29 5.92 -9.33
N ILE A 65 -6.44 6.05 -10.35
CA ILE A 65 -5.88 7.34 -10.77
C ILE A 65 -6.97 8.40 -10.99
N ASP A 66 -8.04 8.05 -11.68
CA ASP A 66 -9.10 9.01 -12.02
C ASP A 66 -9.91 9.43 -10.77
N GLU A 67 -10.22 8.49 -9.88
CA GLU A 67 -10.93 8.77 -8.64
C GLU A 67 -10.10 9.63 -7.69
N ASP A 68 -8.81 9.30 -7.55
CA ASP A 68 -7.88 10.04 -6.71
C ASP A 68 -7.68 11.46 -7.21
N LEU A 69 -7.46 11.63 -8.51
CA LEU A 69 -7.37 12.95 -9.14
C LEU A 69 -8.64 13.77 -8.93
N ASN A 70 -9.81 13.16 -9.17
CA ASN A 70 -11.09 13.83 -8.97
C ASN A 70 -11.25 14.28 -7.50
N TRP A 71 -10.83 13.42 -6.55
CA TRP A 71 -10.87 13.75 -5.13
C TRP A 71 -9.90 14.88 -4.77
N MET A 72 -8.66 14.80 -5.24
CA MET A 72 -7.64 15.83 -5.04
C MET A 72 -8.10 17.18 -5.61
N VAL A 73 -8.60 17.21 -6.84
CA VAL A 73 -9.10 18.43 -7.51
C VAL A 73 -10.29 19.03 -6.76
N ARG A 74 -11.22 18.20 -6.28
CA ARG A 74 -12.38 18.71 -5.49
C ARG A 74 -11.94 19.39 -4.19
N ASN A 75 -10.90 18.86 -3.54
CA ASN A 75 -10.39 19.34 -2.27
C ASN A 75 -9.36 20.48 -2.41
N SER A 76 -8.87 20.76 -3.62
CA SER A 76 -7.85 21.80 -3.85
C SER A 76 -8.38 23.23 -4.02
N LYS A 77 -9.68 23.42 -4.12
CA LYS A 77 -10.32 24.70 -4.53
C LYS A 77 -9.89 25.93 -3.72
N ASN A 78 -9.48 25.75 -2.47
CA ASN A 78 -9.09 26.85 -1.58
C ASN A 78 -7.58 26.90 -1.32
N PHE A 79 -6.80 26.19 -2.13
CA PHE A 79 -5.34 26.10 -2.00
C PHE A 79 -4.66 26.53 -3.29
N ASP A 80 -3.57 27.24 -3.17
CA ASP A 80 -2.70 27.58 -4.29
C ASP A 80 -1.75 26.40 -4.57
N VAL A 81 -2.31 25.40 -5.27
CA VAL A 81 -1.60 24.17 -5.63
C VAL A 81 -1.82 23.81 -7.10
N LYS A 82 -0.81 23.25 -7.72
CA LYS A 82 -0.86 22.55 -9.00
C LYS A 82 -0.87 21.04 -8.75
N ILE A 83 -1.86 20.35 -9.27
CA ILE A 83 -1.96 18.88 -9.29
C ILE A 83 -1.71 18.45 -10.73
N ASP A 84 -0.65 17.72 -10.98
CA ASP A 84 -0.13 17.40 -12.30
C ASP A 84 0.00 15.88 -12.44
N ASN A 85 -0.98 15.26 -13.13
CA ASN A 85 -0.91 13.82 -13.41
C ASN A 85 0.07 13.58 -14.56
N ARG A 86 1.17 12.93 -14.24
CA ARG A 86 2.23 12.59 -15.19
C ARG A 86 2.38 11.08 -15.36
N SER A 87 1.38 10.30 -15.01
CA SER A 87 1.40 8.83 -15.07
C SER A 87 1.70 8.31 -16.50
N HIS A 88 1.33 9.09 -17.51
CA HIS A 88 1.60 8.73 -18.92
C HIS A 88 3.06 8.99 -19.36
N GLU A 89 3.88 9.67 -18.53
CA GLU A 89 5.28 9.98 -18.84
C GLU A 89 6.25 8.98 -18.23
N PHE A 90 5.84 8.28 -17.18
CA PHE A 90 6.70 7.45 -16.36
C PHE A 90 6.27 5.99 -16.32
N SER A 91 7.25 5.13 -16.07
CA SER A 91 7.08 3.74 -15.64
C SER A 91 7.68 3.55 -14.27
N LEU A 92 7.04 2.74 -13.43
CA LEU A 92 7.53 2.37 -12.10
C LEU A 92 7.99 0.90 -12.12
N LEU A 93 9.31 0.68 -12.03
CA LEU A 93 9.91 -0.65 -12.00
C LEU A 93 10.23 -1.04 -10.56
N ALA A 94 9.72 -2.17 -10.08
CA ALA A 94 10.00 -2.68 -8.74
C ALA A 94 11.07 -3.78 -8.78
N VAL A 95 12.17 -3.60 -8.05
CA VAL A 95 13.25 -4.56 -7.87
C VAL A 95 13.28 -4.96 -6.40
N GLN A 96 12.81 -6.15 -6.09
CA GLN A 96 12.50 -6.56 -4.72
C GLN A 96 13.20 -7.88 -4.37
N GLY A 97 13.54 -8.04 -3.10
CA GLY A 97 14.12 -9.26 -2.54
C GLY A 97 15.46 -9.03 -1.84
N PRO A 98 15.98 -10.02 -1.12
CA PRO A 98 17.18 -9.89 -0.26
C PRO A 98 18.43 -9.40 -0.98
N LEU A 99 18.54 -9.61 -2.30
CA LEU A 99 19.70 -9.19 -3.11
C LEU A 99 19.44 -7.93 -3.93
N ALA A 100 18.31 -7.24 -3.73
CA ALA A 100 17.96 -6.04 -4.49
C ALA A 100 18.98 -4.91 -4.29
N ASP A 101 19.43 -4.65 -3.06
CA ASP A 101 20.45 -3.63 -2.77
C ASP A 101 21.78 -3.96 -3.47
N THR A 102 22.20 -5.23 -3.44
CA THR A 102 23.41 -5.69 -4.11
C THR A 102 23.36 -5.43 -5.63
N LEU A 103 22.22 -5.77 -6.24
CA LEU A 103 22.00 -5.52 -7.67
C LEU A 103 22.00 -4.01 -7.98
N MET A 104 21.29 -3.21 -7.21
CA MET A 104 21.22 -1.76 -7.45
C MET A 104 22.60 -1.09 -7.33
N ARG A 105 23.43 -1.50 -6.35
CA ARG A 105 24.81 -1.03 -6.22
C ARG A 105 25.67 -1.42 -7.44
N LYS A 106 25.55 -2.65 -7.91
CA LYS A 106 26.22 -3.10 -9.14
C LYS A 106 25.83 -2.23 -10.35
N MET A 107 24.57 -1.77 -10.40
CA MET A 107 24.05 -0.94 -11.48
C MET A 107 24.30 0.56 -11.32
N GLY A 108 25.06 0.97 -10.29
CA GLY A 108 25.48 2.35 -10.11
C GLY A 108 24.83 3.10 -8.95
N LEU A 109 24.03 2.47 -8.11
CA LEU A 109 23.52 3.10 -6.89
C LEU A 109 24.67 3.27 -5.88
N THR A 110 25.16 4.49 -5.72
CA THR A 110 26.33 4.79 -4.89
C THR A 110 26.02 5.10 -3.43
N THR A 111 24.76 5.47 -3.14
CA THR A 111 24.35 5.90 -1.81
C THR A 111 23.48 4.83 -1.15
N GLN A 112 23.75 4.55 0.13
CA GLN A 112 22.83 3.79 0.94
C GLN A 112 21.56 4.62 1.18
N GLN A 113 20.42 3.99 1.03
CA GLN A 113 19.12 4.60 1.31
C GLN A 113 18.48 3.95 2.53
N GLU A 114 17.83 4.72 3.36
CA GLU A 114 16.94 4.22 4.39
C GLU A 114 15.59 3.84 3.78
N SER A 115 14.84 2.94 4.42
CA SER A 115 13.46 2.66 4.02
C SER A 115 12.62 3.94 4.02
N PHE A 116 11.66 4.02 3.11
CA PHE A 116 10.83 5.21 2.90
C PHE A 116 11.63 6.49 2.61
N THR A 117 12.62 6.37 1.73
CA THR A 117 13.32 7.51 1.13
C THR A 117 13.28 7.45 -0.38
N ILE A 118 13.40 8.61 -1.03
CA ILE A 118 13.51 8.74 -2.48
C ILE A 118 14.71 9.62 -2.83
N LYS A 119 15.43 9.28 -3.90
CA LYS A 119 16.57 10.07 -4.38
C LYS A 119 16.64 10.07 -5.90
N THR A 120 17.23 11.11 -6.45
CA THR A 120 17.72 11.06 -7.83
C THR A 120 18.99 10.21 -7.89
N ALA A 121 19.03 9.25 -8.81
CA ALA A 121 20.19 8.41 -9.06
C ALA A 121 20.45 8.24 -10.55
N ASN A 122 21.62 7.70 -10.88
CA ASN A 122 21.94 7.23 -12.23
C ASN A 122 22.07 5.70 -12.16
N ILE A 123 21.15 5.00 -12.78
CA ILE A 123 21.13 3.54 -12.80
C ILE A 123 21.37 3.08 -14.23
N ALA A 124 22.44 2.32 -14.47
CA ALA A 124 22.87 1.86 -15.80
C ALA A 124 22.94 3.01 -16.84
N GLY A 125 23.37 4.21 -16.43
CA GLY A 125 23.46 5.39 -17.30
C GLY A 125 22.18 6.19 -17.47
N VAL A 126 21.05 5.77 -16.84
CA VAL A 126 19.75 6.45 -16.90
C VAL A 126 19.49 7.22 -15.61
N LYS A 127 19.10 8.50 -15.74
CA LYS A 127 18.65 9.30 -14.60
C LYS A 127 17.26 8.87 -14.17
N VAL A 128 17.08 8.52 -12.89
CA VAL A 128 15.84 8.01 -12.32
C VAL A 128 15.56 8.69 -10.98
N LEU A 129 14.30 8.61 -10.52
CA LEU A 129 13.98 8.70 -9.10
C LEU A 129 13.89 7.27 -8.56
N ILE A 130 14.66 6.97 -7.52
CA ILE A 130 14.69 5.64 -6.90
C ILE A 130 14.28 5.75 -5.43
N SER A 131 13.28 4.98 -5.04
CA SER A 131 12.81 4.92 -3.66
C SER A 131 13.08 3.55 -3.04
N ARG A 132 13.37 3.52 -1.73
CA ARG A 132 13.48 2.27 -0.97
C ARG A 132 12.13 1.93 -0.36
N THR A 133 11.22 1.55 -1.23
CA THR A 133 9.85 1.14 -0.97
C THR A 133 9.54 -0.12 -1.76
N GLY A 134 8.40 -0.75 -1.48
CA GLY A 134 7.97 -1.96 -2.18
C GLY A 134 6.68 -2.53 -1.63
N TYR A 135 6.24 -3.63 -2.26
CA TYR A 135 4.97 -4.29 -1.95
C TYR A 135 5.14 -5.81 -1.80
N THR A 136 6.18 -6.22 -1.08
CA THR A 136 6.57 -7.65 -0.98
C THR A 136 6.92 -8.10 0.44
N GLY A 137 7.04 -7.17 1.39
CA GLY A 137 7.58 -7.46 2.71
C GLY A 137 9.10 -7.67 2.76
N GLU A 138 9.75 -7.72 1.61
CA GLU A 138 11.20 -7.84 1.46
C GLU A 138 11.84 -6.48 1.19
N ASP A 139 13.15 -6.40 1.35
CA ASP A 139 13.93 -5.23 0.95
C ASP A 139 13.88 -5.02 -0.56
N GLY A 140 13.92 -3.77 -0.98
CA GLY A 140 13.86 -3.48 -2.40
C GLY A 140 13.74 -2.01 -2.74
N TYR A 141 13.62 -1.79 -4.03
CA TYR A 141 13.55 -0.45 -4.63
C TYR A 141 12.41 -0.36 -5.64
N GLU A 142 11.83 0.80 -5.73
CA GLU A 142 10.94 1.21 -6.82
C GLU A 142 11.63 2.33 -7.60
N ILE A 143 11.70 2.17 -8.91
CA ILE A 143 12.48 3.02 -9.82
C ILE A 143 11.49 3.71 -10.76
N LEU A 144 11.30 4.99 -10.57
CA LEU A 144 10.51 5.84 -11.44
C LEU A 144 11.40 6.34 -12.57
N VAL A 145 11.08 5.95 -13.78
CA VAL A 145 11.86 6.24 -14.99
C VAL A 145 10.96 6.75 -16.11
N GLU A 146 11.44 7.69 -16.93
CA GLU A 146 10.71 8.12 -18.12
C GLU A 146 10.48 6.93 -19.08
N ASN A 147 9.28 6.84 -19.64
CA ASN A 147 8.85 5.70 -20.49
C ASN A 147 9.84 5.35 -21.59
N ARG A 148 10.49 6.34 -22.20
CA ARG A 148 11.49 6.13 -23.28
C ARG A 148 12.70 5.30 -22.83
N HIS A 149 12.94 5.15 -21.53
CA HIS A 149 14.06 4.40 -20.96
C HIS A 149 13.62 3.13 -20.23
N SER A 150 12.32 2.87 -20.11
CA SER A 150 11.78 1.78 -19.27
C SER A 150 12.20 0.40 -19.77
N GLU A 151 12.09 0.14 -21.08
CA GLU A 151 12.49 -1.14 -21.69
C GLU A 151 14.00 -1.38 -21.54
N TYR A 152 14.81 -0.37 -21.87
CA TYR A 152 16.26 -0.46 -21.70
C TYR A 152 16.64 -0.78 -20.25
N LEU A 153 16.02 -0.08 -19.29
CA LEU A 153 16.34 -0.27 -17.88
C LEU A 153 15.87 -1.64 -17.38
N TRP A 154 14.69 -2.10 -17.81
CA TRP A 154 14.19 -3.43 -17.53
C TRP A 154 15.17 -4.52 -17.99
N ASP A 155 15.63 -4.43 -19.23
CA ASP A 155 16.59 -5.39 -19.79
C ASP A 155 17.92 -5.36 -19.02
N LYS A 156 18.42 -4.17 -18.67
CA LYS A 156 19.65 -4.03 -17.87
C LYS A 156 19.49 -4.59 -16.46
N ILE A 157 18.34 -4.42 -15.83
CA ILE A 157 18.04 -5.03 -14.52
C ILE A 157 18.09 -6.57 -14.63
N LEU A 158 17.42 -7.14 -15.62
CA LEU A 158 17.40 -8.58 -15.82
C LEU A 158 18.78 -9.13 -16.19
N GLU A 159 19.53 -8.44 -17.06
CA GLU A 159 20.90 -8.83 -17.46
C GLU A 159 21.84 -8.85 -16.25
N ASN A 160 21.92 -7.76 -15.50
CA ASN A 160 22.80 -7.64 -14.35
C ASN A 160 22.36 -8.49 -13.15
N GLY A 161 21.07 -8.80 -13.07
CA GLY A 161 20.50 -9.60 -12.01
C GLY A 161 20.62 -11.12 -12.20
N ARG A 162 21.06 -11.60 -13.37
CA ARG A 162 21.14 -13.05 -13.67
C ARG A 162 21.98 -13.80 -12.64
N GLU A 163 23.11 -13.29 -12.24
CA GLU A 163 23.97 -13.91 -11.23
C GLU A 163 23.34 -13.95 -9.82
N PHE A 164 22.38 -13.06 -9.55
CA PHE A 164 21.62 -13.01 -8.30
C PHE A 164 20.32 -13.82 -8.36
N GLY A 165 20.05 -14.48 -9.48
CA GLY A 165 18.85 -15.30 -9.69
C GLY A 165 17.57 -14.47 -9.87
N ILE A 166 17.66 -13.23 -10.35
CA ILE A 166 16.50 -12.38 -10.64
C ILE A 166 15.53 -13.06 -11.60
N LYS A 167 14.26 -12.84 -11.36
CA LYS A 167 13.16 -13.33 -12.23
C LYS A 167 12.16 -12.22 -12.49
N PRO A 168 11.59 -12.13 -13.69
CA PRO A 168 10.42 -11.32 -13.91
C PRO A 168 9.24 -11.89 -13.13
N ILE A 169 8.47 -11.03 -12.47
CA ILE A 169 7.38 -11.38 -11.55
C ILE A 169 6.05 -11.00 -12.17
N GLY A 170 5.14 -11.97 -12.29
CA GLY A 170 3.76 -11.71 -12.70
C GLY A 170 2.83 -11.32 -11.54
N LEU A 171 1.60 -10.93 -11.89
CA LEU A 171 0.60 -10.46 -10.91
C LEU A 171 0.27 -11.51 -9.84
N GLY A 172 0.25 -12.80 -10.19
CA GLY A 172 0.00 -13.86 -9.20
C GLY A 172 1.08 -13.94 -8.13
N ALA A 173 2.36 -13.79 -8.50
CA ALA A 173 3.46 -13.76 -7.53
C ALA A 173 3.43 -12.46 -6.70
N ARG A 174 3.13 -11.30 -7.33
CA ARG A 174 2.93 -10.03 -6.62
C ARG A 174 1.83 -10.16 -5.56
N ASP A 175 0.70 -10.76 -5.88
CA ASP A 175 -0.42 -10.97 -4.93
C ASP A 175 -0.03 -11.92 -3.80
N THR A 176 0.67 -13.01 -4.09
CA THR A 176 1.18 -13.92 -3.05
C THR A 176 2.15 -13.22 -2.09
N LEU A 177 3.13 -12.49 -2.62
CA LEU A 177 4.14 -11.80 -1.82
C LEU A 177 3.51 -10.73 -0.90
N ARG A 178 2.63 -9.88 -1.45
CA ARG A 178 1.98 -8.85 -0.62
C ARG A 178 1.09 -9.47 0.46
N LEU A 179 0.37 -10.58 0.14
CA LEU A 179 -0.52 -11.27 1.09
C LEU A 179 0.27 -11.90 2.24
N GLU A 180 1.40 -12.54 1.95
CA GLU A 180 2.33 -13.08 2.97
C GLU A 180 2.85 -11.98 3.90
N ALA A 181 3.05 -10.78 3.38
CA ALA A 181 3.46 -9.60 4.16
C ALA A 181 2.29 -8.86 4.83
N ALA A 182 1.07 -9.36 4.70
CA ALA A 182 -0.17 -8.72 5.16
C ALA A 182 -0.36 -7.28 4.64
N LEU A 183 0.14 -6.98 3.43
CA LEU A 183 -0.08 -5.71 2.76
C LEU A 183 -1.45 -5.70 2.08
N HIS A 184 -2.19 -4.62 2.26
CA HIS A 184 -3.55 -4.49 1.76
C HIS A 184 -3.59 -4.37 0.23
N LEU A 185 -4.67 -4.86 -0.37
CA LEU A 185 -5.01 -4.64 -1.76
C LEU A 185 -6.27 -3.78 -1.82
N TYR A 186 -6.15 -2.58 -2.39
CA TYR A 186 -7.32 -1.72 -2.60
C TYR A 186 -8.32 -2.39 -3.56
N GLY A 187 -9.60 -2.25 -3.25
CA GLY A 187 -10.70 -2.94 -3.94
C GLY A 187 -11.05 -4.31 -3.34
N ASN A 188 -10.14 -4.88 -2.52
CA ASN A 188 -10.37 -6.12 -1.79
C ASN A 188 -10.36 -5.88 -0.27
N ASP A 189 -9.23 -5.43 0.26
CA ASP A 189 -9.00 -5.24 1.70
C ASP A 189 -9.32 -3.80 2.15
N LEU A 190 -9.31 -2.85 1.22
CA LEU A 190 -9.66 -1.44 1.42
C LEU A 190 -10.70 -1.01 0.41
N ASP A 191 -11.65 -0.18 0.84
CA ASP A 191 -12.70 0.41 0.01
C ASP A 191 -13.27 1.69 0.64
N GLU A 192 -14.23 2.32 -0.05
CA GLU A 192 -14.88 3.56 0.40
C GLU A 192 -15.78 3.41 1.64
N ASN A 193 -16.03 2.18 2.11
CA ASN A 193 -16.84 1.86 3.30
C ASN A 193 -15.99 1.31 4.46
N THR A 194 -14.68 1.21 4.26
CA THR A 194 -13.75 0.66 5.25
C THR A 194 -12.82 1.76 5.73
N THR A 195 -12.76 1.96 7.04
CA THR A 195 -11.87 2.96 7.64
C THR A 195 -10.46 2.40 7.87
N PRO A 196 -9.44 3.25 7.99
CA PRO A 196 -8.08 2.78 8.29
C PRO A 196 -8.00 2.09 9.67
N VAL A 197 -8.88 2.41 10.60
CA VAL A 197 -8.92 1.78 11.93
C VAL A 197 -9.44 0.35 11.83
N GLU A 198 -10.51 0.13 11.09
CA GLU A 198 -11.05 -1.20 10.79
C GLU A 198 -10.04 -2.08 10.05
N ALA A 199 -9.27 -1.46 9.14
CA ALA A 199 -8.24 -2.12 8.33
C ALA A 199 -6.94 -2.43 9.10
N GLY A 200 -6.84 -2.11 10.40
CA GLY A 200 -5.62 -2.33 11.17
C GLY A 200 -4.49 -1.35 10.86
N LEU A 201 -4.79 -0.24 10.17
CA LEU A 201 -3.82 0.79 9.76
C LEU A 201 -3.69 1.94 10.78
N SER A 202 -4.15 1.76 12.01
CA SER A 202 -4.07 2.78 13.08
C SER A 202 -2.64 3.26 13.35
N TRP A 203 -1.65 2.42 13.10
CA TRP A 203 -0.23 2.73 13.25
C TRP A 203 0.25 3.86 12.31
N SER A 204 -0.41 4.03 11.17
CA SER A 204 -0.08 5.08 10.18
C SER A 204 -0.76 6.42 10.47
N ILE A 205 -1.59 6.51 11.52
CA ILE A 205 -2.32 7.72 11.89
C ILE A 205 -1.63 8.39 13.08
N PRO A 206 -0.96 9.53 12.89
CA PRO A 206 -0.32 10.26 13.97
C PRO A 206 -1.34 10.71 15.02
N LYS A 207 -1.05 10.41 16.29
CA LYS A 207 -1.92 10.80 17.42
C LYS A 207 -1.90 12.30 17.70
N ASP A 208 -0.87 12.99 17.24
CA ASP A 208 -0.58 14.39 17.48
C ASP A 208 -0.89 15.28 16.26
N LYS A 209 -1.65 14.79 15.29
CA LYS A 209 -2.07 15.61 14.15
C LYS A 209 -3.16 16.59 14.58
N GLU A 210 -2.79 17.88 14.65
CA GLU A 210 -3.72 18.96 14.96
C GLU A 210 -4.56 19.38 13.75
N ALA A 211 -3.95 19.45 12.56
CA ALA A 211 -4.62 19.82 11.32
C ALA A 211 -5.87 18.98 11.06
N ASP A 212 -6.91 19.63 10.56
CA ASP A 212 -8.13 18.94 10.12
C ASP A 212 -7.88 18.19 8.79
N TYR A 213 -8.54 17.03 8.64
CA TYR A 213 -8.50 16.24 7.43
C TYR A 213 -9.82 15.52 7.17
N ASN A 214 -10.04 15.08 5.94
CA ASN A 214 -11.26 14.38 5.56
C ASN A 214 -11.44 13.10 6.39
N GLY A 215 -12.66 12.92 6.95
CA GLY A 215 -12.98 11.74 7.77
C GLY A 215 -12.41 11.74 9.19
N LYS A 216 -11.68 12.80 9.61
CA LYS A 216 -11.01 12.88 10.94
C LYS A 216 -11.92 12.51 12.09
N GLN A 217 -13.15 13.04 12.12
CA GLN A 217 -14.07 12.82 13.24
C GLN A 217 -14.34 11.31 13.44
N VAL A 218 -14.68 10.60 12.38
CA VAL A 218 -14.99 9.16 12.44
C VAL A 218 -13.73 8.36 12.83
N ILE A 219 -12.59 8.67 12.20
CA ILE A 219 -11.32 7.97 12.44
C ILE A 219 -10.89 8.14 13.91
N ILE A 220 -10.92 9.37 14.44
CA ILE A 220 -10.53 9.64 15.84
C ILE A 220 -11.52 8.99 16.83
N GLU A 221 -12.81 8.99 16.52
CA GLU A 221 -13.81 8.30 17.36
C GLU A 221 -13.52 6.79 17.42
N GLN A 222 -13.25 6.17 16.29
CA GLN A 222 -12.91 4.74 16.23
C GLN A 222 -11.57 4.41 16.93
N LEU A 223 -10.57 5.29 16.84
CA LEU A 223 -9.31 5.13 17.58
C LEU A 223 -9.52 5.14 19.11
N LYS A 224 -10.53 5.89 19.61
CA LYS A 224 -10.88 5.96 21.05
C LYS A 224 -11.78 4.83 21.50
N ASN A 225 -12.80 4.52 20.73
CA ASN A 225 -13.91 3.67 21.14
C ASN A 225 -13.86 2.27 20.53
N GLY A 226 -12.93 2.03 19.57
CA GLY A 226 -12.86 0.80 18.79
C GLY A 226 -13.84 0.81 17.61
N THR A 227 -13.83 -0.29 16.86
CA THR A 227 -14.61 -0.49 15.64
C THR A 227 -15.56 -1.67 15.79
N SER A 228 -16.61 -1.75 14.97
CA SER A 228 -17.55 -2.89 14.94
C SER A 228 -16.98 -4.12 14.23
N LYS A 229 -16.07 -3.91 13.27
CA LYS A 229 -15.35 -4.95 12.53
C LYS A 229 -13.85 -4.71 12.60
N LYS A 230 -13.05 -5.75 12.37
CA LYS A 230 -11.59 -5.67 12.28
C LYS A 230 -11.07 -6.60 11.20
N LEU A 231 -9.98 -6.21 10.55
CA LEU A 231 -9.23 -7.08 9.65
C LEU A 231 -8.38 -8.06 10.47
N VAL A 232 -8.42 -9.33 10.07
CA VAL A 232 -7.62 -10.42 10.68
C VAL A 232 -6.94 -11.25 9.61
N GLY A 233 -5.76 -11.81 9.93
CA GLY A 233 -5.13 -12.84 9.13
C GLY A 233 -5.68 -14.21 9.52
N LEU A 234 -5.91 -15.08 8.54
CA LEU A 234 -6.36 -16.46 8.72
C LEU A 234 -5.39 -17.41 8.04
N LYS A 235 -5.13 -18.54 8.69
CA LYS A 235 -4.40 -19.68 8.12
C LYS A 235 -5.36 -20.85 8.02
N MET A 236 -5.56 -21.36 6.80
CA MET A 236 -6.38 -22.56 6.58
C MET A 236 -5.72 -23.78 7.21
N LEU A 237 -6.49 -24.60 7.89
CA LEU A 237 -6.00 -25.82 8.54
C LEU A 237 -5.99 -27.02 7.60
N ASP A 238 -6.54 -26.89 6.42
CA ASP A 238 -6.52 -27.87 5.34
C ASP A 238 -5.92 -27.28 4.04
N LYS A 239 -6.07 -28.00 2.92
CA LYS A 239 -5.59 -27.57 1.60
C LYS A 239 -6.53 -26.63 0.86
N SER A 240 -7.65 -26.25 1.46
CA SER A 240 -8.62 -25.35 0.84
C SER A 240 -8.08 -23.94 0.72
N ILE A 241 -8.47 -23.24 -0.34
CA ILE A 241 -8.06 -21.85 -0.57
C ILE A 241 -9.27 -20.96 -0.33
N ALA A 242 -9.21 -20.13 0.69
CA ALA A 242 -10.16 -19.05 0.88
C ALA A 242 -10.02 -18.02 -0.25
N ARG A 243 -11.14 -17.53 -0.77
CA ARG A 243 -11.15 -16.53 -1.85
C ARG A 243 -11.99 -15.33 -1.41
N HIS A 244 -11.79 -14.22 -2.11
CA HIS A 244 -12.59 -13.01 -1.94
C HIS A 244 -14.08 -13.31 -1.90
N GLU A 245 -14.82 -12.66 -0.99
CA GLU A 245 -16.25 -12.81 -0.71
C GLU A 245 -16.69 -14.14 -0.04
N TYR A 246 -15.79 -15.06 0.27
CA TYR A 246 -16.17 -16.23 1.06
C TYR A 246 -16.51 -15.83 2.49
N GLU A 247 -17.58 -16.42 3.02
CA GLU A 247 -18.11 -16.12 4.34
C GLU A 247 -17.31 -16.79 5.45
N VAL A 248 -17.13 -16.09 6.56
CA VAL A 248 -16.46 -16.59 7.77
C VAL A 248 -17.50 -16.82 8.86
N TYR A 249 -17.43 -17.98 9.49
CA TYR A 249 -18.35 -18.43 10.53
C TYR A 249 -17.62 -18.76 11.84
N LYS A 250 -18.31 -18.59 12.96
CA LYS A 250 -17.92 -19.12 14.26
C LYS A 250 -19.16 -19.62 14.99
N ASN A 251 -19.12 -20.84 15.51
CA ASN A 251 -20.25 -21.47 16.22
C ASN A 251 -21.58 -21.46 15.43
N GLY A 252 -21.50 -21.60 14.12
CA GLY A 252 -22.68 -21.57 13.23
C GLY A 252 -23.20 -20.16 12.88
N GLU A 253 -22.61 -19.10 13.43
CA GLU A 253 -22.97 -17.72 13.11
C GLU A 253 -22.01 -17.15 12.08
N LYS A 254 -22.50 -16.44 11.07
CA LYS A 254 -21.67 -15.65 10.14
C LYS A 254 -21.09 -14.45 10.88
N ILE A 255 -19.77 -14.39 10.95
CA ILE A 255 -19.03 -13.34 11.65
C ILE A 255 -18.26 -12.41 10.71
N GLY A 256 -18.12 -12.77 9.43
CA GLY A 256 -17.29 -11.99 8.54
C GLY A 256 -17.25 -12.46 7.10
N ILE A 257 -16.29 -11.88 6.36
CA ILE A 257 -16.07 -12.11 4.93
C ILE A 257 -14.56 -12.07 4.63
N ILE A 258 -14.10 -13.00 3.77
CA ILE A 258 -12.74 -13.00 3.23
C ILE A 258 -12.59 -11.85 2.24
N THR A 259 -11.52 -11.09 2.36
CA THR A 259 -11.16 -10.01 1.43
C THR A 259 -10.05 -10.42 0.46
N SER A 260 -9.07 -11.14 0.93
CA SER A 260 -7.96 -11.67 0.11
C SER A 260 -7.59 -13.06 0.57
N GLY A 261 -7.13 -13.91 -0.35
CA GLY A 261 -6.68 -15.24 0.05
C GLY A 261 -6.00 -16.01 -1.07
N GLY A 262 -4.99 -16.78 -0.69
CA GLY A 262 -4.18 -17.53 -1.61
C GLY A 262 -3.19 -18.47 -0.93
N PRO A 263 -2.37 -19.18 -1.71
CA PRO A 263 -1.31 -20.00 -1.17
C PRO A 263 -0.17 -19.13 -0.61
N SER A 264 0.44 -19.59 0.47
CA SER A 264 1.69 -19.07 0.99
C SER A 264 2.79 -20.13 0.82
N PRO A 265 3.68 -19.97 -0.15
CA PRO A 265 4.83 -20.84 -0.31
C PRO A 265 5.75 -20.85 0.92
N ILE A 266 5.92 -19.71 1.60
CA ILE A 266 6.79 -19.58 2.78
C ILE A 266 6.23 -20.38 3.95
N LEU A 267 4.92 -20.27 4.21
CA LEU A 267 4.27 -20.98 5.33
C LEU A 267 3.89 -22.42 4.97
N GLY A 268 3.93 -22.80 3.69
CA GLY A 268 3.44 -24.10 3.21
C GLY A 268 1.95 -24.34 3.47
N ALA A 269 1.16 -23.26 3.55
CA ALA A 269 -0.26 -23.28 3.88
C ALA A 269 -1.02 -22.25 3.03
N ASN A 270 -2.34 -22.33 3.01
CA ASN A 270 -3.16 -21.27 2.44
C ASN A 270 -3.51 -20.24 3.52
N ILE A 271 -3.42 -18.98 3.18
CA ILE A 271 -3.67 -17.84 4.06
C ILE A 271 -4.71 -16.91 3.48
N ALA A 272 -5.34 -16.10 4.33
CA ALA A 272 -6.31 -15.11 3.92
C ALA A 272 -6.32 -13.90 4.83
N LEU A 273 -6.87 -12.79 4.35
CA LEU A 273 -7.33 -11.66 5.14
C LEU A 273 -8.85 -11.66 5.15
N ALA A 274 -9.45 -11.28 6.28
CA ALA A 274 -10.88 -11.25 6.45
C ALA A 274 -11.30 -10.10 7.36
N TYR A 275 -12.40 -9.42 7.04
CA TYR A 275 -13.10 -8.61 8.02
C TYR A 275 -14.02 -9.50 8.84
N VAL A 276 -13.87 -9.44 10.15
CA VAL A 276 -14.73 -10.14 11.11
C VAL A 276 -15.30 -9.15 12.13
N LYS A 277 -16.40 -9.52 12.79
CA LYS A 277 -16.94 -8.77 13.94
C LYS A 277 -15.82 -8.52 14.95
N ASN A 278 -15.71 -7.30 15.48
CA ASN A 278 -14.73 -6.99 16.51
C ASN A 278 -15.22 -7.47 17.88
N ASP A 279 -15.17 -8.78 18.08
CA ASP A 279 -15.53 -9.45 19.32
C ASP A 279 -14.29 -9.91 20.07
N LYS A 280 -14.33 -9.86 21.40
CA LYS A 280 -13.27 -10.33 22.30
C LYS A 280 -13.03 -11.85 22.20
N GLU A 281 -14.07 -12.61 21.80
CA GLU A 281 -13.96 -14.04 21.57
C GLU A 281 -13.19 -14.40 20.29
N ILE A 282 -12.94 -13.41 19.40
CA ILE A 282 -12.17 -13.58 18.18
C ILE A 282 -10.79 -12.97 18.41
N CYS A 283 -9.86 -13.80 18.86
CA CYS A 283 -8.46 -13.44 19.15
C CYS A 283 -7.49 -14.39 18.44
N THR A 284 -6.22 -14.10 18.51
CA THR A 284 -5.16 -14.99 17.96
C THR A 284 -5.30 -16.40 18.54
N GLY A 285 -5.26 -17.41 17.66
CA GLY A 285 -5.48 -18.82 18.00
C GLY A 285 -6.95 -19.24 18.04
N SER A 286 -7.89 -18.33 17.75
CA SER A 286 -9.31 -18.69 17.62
C SER A 286 -9.54 -19.50 16.36
N ILE A 287 -10.26 -20.62 16.49
CA ILE A 287 -10.72 -21.38 15.32
C ILE A 287 -12.00 -20.75 14.80
N VAL A 288 -12.01 -20.49 13.49
CA VAL A 288 -13.16 -20.04 12.69
C VAL A 288 -13.34 -20.96 11.50
N GLN A 289 -14.41 -20.80 10.76
CA GLN A 289 -14.73 -21.64 9.61
C GLN A 289 -14.98 -20.77 8.38
N VAL A 290 -14.42 -21.15 7.24
CA VAL A 290 -14.66 -20.48 5.96
C VAL A 290 -15.58 -21.33 5.11
N MET A 291 -16.66 -20.75 4.59
CA MET A 291 -17.61 -21.43 3.70
C MET A 291 -17.03 -21.47 2.28
N ILE A 292 -16.66 -22.67 1.83
CA ILE A 292 -16.11 -22.91 0.49
C ILE A 292 -16.96 -23.97 -0.20
N ARG A 293 -17.63 -23.61 -1.30
CA ARG A 293 -18.50 -24.54 -2.06
C ARG A 293 -19.45 -25.32 -1.15
N GLU A 294 -20.20 -24.61 -0.33
CA GLU A 294 -21.21 -25.16 0.60
C GLU A 294 -20.65 -26.07 1.72
N LYS A 295 -19.35 -26.04 1.97
CA LYS A 295 -18.68 -26.76 3.06
C LYS A 295 -17.92 -25.78 3.95
N LEU A 296 -17.94 -26.05 5.26
CA LEU A 296 -17.15 -25.32 6.25
C LEU A 296 -15.76 -25.93 6.36
N HIS A 297 -14.74 -25.10 6.28
CA HIS A 297 -13.31 -25.44 6.39
C HIS A 297 -12.70 -24.66 7.53
N ASP A 298 -12.01 -25.34 8.42
CA ASP A 298 -11.41 -24.72 9.60
C ASP A 298 -10.20 -23.84 9.24
N ALA A 299 -10.11 -22.69 9.92
CA ALA A 299 -9.01 -21.75 9.85
C ALA A 299 -8.70 -21.20 11.24
N GLU A 300 -7.44 -20.81 11.45
CA GLU A 300 -6.93 -20.18 12.68
C GLU A 300 -6.55 -18.73 12.42
#